data_cf128591f3d0827dda52d6c2b745b489
#
_entry.id   cf128591f3d0827dda52d6c2b745b489
#
_cell.length_a   1.000
_cell.length_b   1.000
_cell.length_c   1.000
_cell.angle_alpha   90.00
_cell.angle_beta   90.00
_cell.angle_gamma   90.00
#
_symmetry.space_group_name_H-M   'P 1'
#
loop_
_entity.id
_entity.type
_entity.pdbx_description
1 polymer ?
#
loop_
_entity_poly.entity_id
_entity_poly.type
_entity_poly.pdbx_seq_one_letter_code
_entity_poly.pdbx_strand_id
1 'polypeptide(L)'
;MNIRNLMALIMVTTGLFAQSVMGTVFDANSRPLEGANVVLVGTDLGDTANDSGAYAMIDVPAGTYELKASFIGFSPMTKTIVVGEEDVMTHFILEVSV
;
A
#
# COMPACT_ATOMS: atom_id res chain seq x y z
N MET A 1 -25.81 18.59 28.01
CA MET A 1 -24.69 19.48 28.12
C MET A 1 -23.37 18.83 27.82
N ASN A 2 -23.04 17.81 28.53
CA ASN A 2 -21.75 17.17 28.38
C ASN A 2 -21.63 16.24 27.19
N ILE A 3 -22.73 16.05 26.53
CA ILE A 3 -22.74 15.15 25.37
C ILE A 3 -21.78 15.63 24.31
N ARG A 4 -21.66 16.92 24.15
CA ARG A 4 -20.76 17.44 23.13
C ARG A 4 -19.32 17.08 23.39
N ASN A 5 -18.93 17.04 24.65
CA ASN A 5 -17.57 16.69 25.00
C ASN A 5 -17.26 15.24 24.69
N LEU A 6 -18.26 14.38 24.85
CA LEU A 6 -18.08 12.98 24.51
C LEU A 6 -17.82 12.79 23.03
N MET A 7 -18.49 13.56 22.21
CA MET A 7 -18.29 13.44 20.79
C MET A 7 -16.90 13.86 20.39
N ALA A 8 -16.36 14.88 21.05
CA ALA A 8 -15.00 15.29 20.77
C ALA A 8 -14.01 14.17 21.07
N LEU A 9 -14.24 13.44 22.13
CA LEU A 9 -13.38 12.32 22.47
C LEU A 9 -13.41 11.24 21.40
N ILE A 10 -14.57 10.98 20.89
CA ILE A 10 -14.70 9.97 19.84
C ILE A 10 -13.90 10.37 18.62
N MET A 11 -13.92 11.64 18.26
CA MET A 11 -13.17 12.08 17.10
C MET A 11 -11.66 11.91 17.29
N VAL A 12 -11.18 12.14 18.48
CA VAL A 12 -9.77 11.93 18.76
C VAL A 12 -9.39 10.48 18.52
N THR A 13 -10.27 9.58 18.90
CA THR A 13 -10.00 8.16 18.73
C THR A 13 -9.87 7.78 17.27
N THR A 14 -10.66 8.37 16.40
CA THR A 14 -10.63 7.99 15.00
C THR A 14 -9.31 8.35 14.33
N GLY A 15 -8.58 9.31 14.86
CA GLY A 15 -7.29 9.68 14.28
C GLY A 15 -6.23 8.62 14.46
N LEU A 16 -6.51 7.58 15.25
CA LEU A 16 -5.55 6.51 15.49
C LEU A 16 -5.70 5.33 14.54
N PHE A 17 -6.68 5.37 13.65
CA PHE A 17 -6.91 4.27 12.75
C PHE A 17 -5.83 4.20 11.69
N ALA A 18 -5.41 2.98 11.38
CA ALA A 18 -4.49 2.69 10.30
C ALA A 18 -5.28 2.16 9.12
N GLN A 19 -4.72 2.28 7.95
CA GLN A 19 -5.41 1.94 6.72
C GLN A 19 -4.69 0.80 6.01
N SER A 20 -5.33 0.26 4.98
CA SER A 20 -4.75 -0.76 4.14
C SER A 20 -4.20 -0.13 2.86
N VAL A 21 -3.08 -0.67 2.39
CA VAL A 21 -2.50 -0.32 1.09
C VAL A 21 -2.52 -1.59 0.27
N MET A 22 -3.17 -1.55 -0.88
CA MET A 22 -3.37 -2.76 -1.67
C MET A 22 -3.35 -2.43 -3.16
N GLY A 23 -3.23 -3.46 -3.97
CA GLY A 23 -3.23 -3.30 -5.41
C GLY A 23 -2.74 -4.54 -6.11
N THR A 24 -2.19 -4.34 -7.29
CA THR A 24 -1.72 -5.45 -8.12
C THR A 24 -0.38 -5.11 -8.75
N VAL A 25 0.35 -6.17 -9.12
CA VAL A 25 1.61 -6.04 -9.87
C VAL A 25 1.48 -6.90 -11.11
N PHE A 26 1.58 -6.27 -12.28
CA PHE A 26 1.44 -6.93 -13.58
C PHE A 26 2.63 -6.58 -14.44
N ASP A 27 2.85 -7.37 -15.52
CA ASP A 27 3.82 -7.01 -16.54
C ASP A 27 3.13 -6.23 -17.66
N ALA A 28 3.90 -5.82 -18.67
CA ALA A 28 3.38 -5.01 -19.77
C ALA A 28 2.39 -5.77 -20.64
N ASN A 29 2.34 -7.08 -20.54
CA ASN A 29 1.39 -7.93 -21.28
C ASN A 29 0.18 -8.29 -20.45
N SER A 30 -0.05 -7.57 -19.36
CA SER A 30 -1.19 -7.75 -18.47
C SER A 30 -1.19 -9.10 -17.76
N ARG A 31 -0.01 -9.67 -17.55
CA ARG A 31 0.11 -10.92 -16.79
C ARG A 31 0.48 -10.60 -15.34
N PRO A 32 -0.18 -11.24 -14.39
CA PRO A 32 0.16 -11.01 -12.97
C PRO A 32 1.55 -11.54 -12.67
N LEU A 33 2.28 -10.81 -11.84
CA LEU A 33 3.64 -11.21 -11.45
C LEU A 33 3.58 -11.81 -10.05
N GLU A 34 3.24 -13.08 -10.00
CA GLU A 34 3.20 -13.82 -8.73
C GLU A 34 4.59 -13.82 -8.13
N GLY A 35 4.70 -13.47 -6.86
CA GLY A 35 5.98 -13.42 -6.17
C GLY A 35 6.66 -12.07 -6.20
N ALA A 36 6.07 -11.08 -6.88
CA ALA A 36 6.63 -9.74 -6.88
C ALA A 36 6.62 -9.18 -5.46
N ASN A 37 7.70 -8.49 -5.07
CA ASN A 37 7.80 -7.87 -3.76
C ASN A 37 7.30 -6.46 -3.81
N VAL A 38 6.47 -6.08 -2.85
CA VAL A 38 6.00 -4.71 -2.69
C VAL A 38 6.34 -4.29 -1.28
N VAL A 39 7.14 -3.24 -1.15
CA VAL A 39 7.61 -2.79 0.15
C VAL A 39 7.31 -1.33 0.35
N LEU A 40 7.01 -0.98 1.59
CA LEU A 40 6.83 0.41 2.00
C LEU A 40 8.19 0.88 2.49
N VAL A 41 8.86 1.69 1.68
CA VAL A 41 10.25 2.05 1.90
C VAL A 41 10.42 2.74 3.26
N GLY A 42 11.44 2.31 3.99
CA GLY A 42 11.72 2.89 5.30
C GLY A 42 10.92 2.28 6.44
N THR A 43 10.14 1.25 6.15
CA THR A 43 9.36 0.54 7.18
C THR A 43 9.61 -0.95 7.05
N ASP A 44 9.06 -1.71 8.00
CA ASP A 44 9.09 -3.17 7.95
C ASP A 44 7.87 -3.74 7.20
N LEU A 45 7.05 -2.89 6.63
CA LEU A 45 5.82 -3.34 5.98
C LEU A 45 6.07 -3.69 4.53
N GLY A 46 5.46 -4.78 4.10
CA GLY A 46 5.56 -5.23 2.73
C GLY A 46 4.71 -6.45 2.52
N ASP A 47 4.60 -6.87 1.27
CA ASP A 47 3.85 -8.06 0.92
C ASP A 47 4.40 -8.62 -0.38
N THR A 48 4.10 -9.88 -0.63
CA THR A 48 4.45 -10.57 -1.85
C THR A 48 3.17 -10.81 -2.64
N ALA A 49 3.18 -10.47 -3.93
CA ALA A 49 2.01 -10.62 -4.76
C ALA A 49 1.62 -12.09 -4.91
N ASN A 50 0.33 -12.36 -4.86
CA ASN A 50 -0.19 -13.72 -5.01
C ASN A 50 -0.34 -14.09 -6.49
N ASP A 51 -1.01 -15.20 -6.78
CA ASP A 51 -1.14 -15.70 -8.16
C ASP A 51 -1.99 -14.81 -9.04
N SER A 52 -2.77 -13.92 -8.46
CA SER A 52 -3.52 -12.90 -9.22
C SER A 52 -2.73 -11.59 -9.32
N GLY A 53 -1.52 -11.55 -8.83
CA GLY A 53 -0.71 -10.34 -8.79
C GLY A 53 -1.11 -9.39 -7.67
N ALA A 54 -1.98 -9.79 -6.77
CA ALA A 54 -2.52 -8.91 -5.74
C ALA A 54 -1.63 -8.90 -4.50
N TYR A 55 -1.50 -7.71 -3.91
CA TYR A 55 -0.78 -7.53 -2.65
C TYR A 55 -1.62 -6.67 -1.72
N ALA A 56 -1.37 -6.79 -0.42
CA ALA A 56 -2.06 -5.98 0.56
C ALA A 56 -1.22 -5.85 1.82
N MET A 57 -1.18 -4.64 2.36
CA MET A 57 -0.58 -4.36 3.66
C MET A 57 -1.64 -3.76 4.53
N ILE A 58 -1.76 -4.24 5.75
CA ILE A 58 -2.77 -3.73 6.68
C ILE A 58 -2.08 -2.94 7.79
N ASP A 59 -2.88 -2.11 8.46
CA ASP A 59 -2.43 -1.36 9.63
C ASP A 59 -1.28 -0.41 9.28
N VAL A 60 -1.37 0.24 8.12
CA VAL A 60 -0.36 1.21 7.71
C VAL A 60 -0.71 2.56 8.34
N PRO A 61 0.19 3.12 9.17
CA PRO A 61 -0.10 4.42 9.78
C PRO A 61 -0.18 5.53 8.76
N ALA A 62 -0.92 6.58 9.09
CA ALA A 62 -1.03 7.75 8.23
C ALA A 62 0.35 8.34 7.96
N GLY A 63 0.56 8.78 6.73
CA GLY A 63 1.83 9.37 6.35
C GLY A 63 2.02 9.32 4.85
N THR A 64 3.13 9.90 4.41
CA THR A 64 3.54 9.87 3.02
C THR A 64 4.68 8.87 2.89
N TYR A 65 4.53 7.95 1.95
CA TYR A 65 5.48 6.86 1.79
C TYR A 65 5.84 6.67 0.32
N GLU A 66 6.97 6.02 0.11
CA GLU A 66 7.30 5.47 -1.20
C GLU A 66 6.99 3.98 -1.18
N LEU A 67 6.26 3.54 -2.18
CA LEU A 67 5.88 2.14 -2.33
C LEU A 67 6.65 1.60 -3.51
N LYS A 68 7.43 0.53 -3.30
CA LYS A 68 8.32 0.00 -4.31
C LYS A 68 7.94 -1.43 -4.65
N ALA A 69 7.73 -1.68 -5.93
CA ALA A 69 7.49 -3.02 -6.45
C ALA A 69 8.71 -3.50 -7.21
N SER A 70 9.06 -4.77 -7.02
CA SER A 70 10.22 -5.36 -7.70
C SER A 70 9.95 -6.83 -7.98
N PHE A 71 10.57 -7.33 -9.06
CA PHE A 71 10.49 -8.72 -9.43
C PHE A 71 11.73 -9.06 -10.22
N ILE A 72 12.24 -10.28 -10.03
CA ILE A 72 13.47 -10.68 -10.70
C ILE A 72 13.30 -10.61 -12.22
N GLY A 73 14.26 -9.98 -12.90
CA GLY A 73 14.20 -9.79 -14.35
C GLY A 73 13.44 -8.57 -14.80
N PHE A 74 12.89 -7.79 -13.87
CA PHE A 74 12.12 -6.60 -14.19
C PHE A 74 12.73 -5.38 -13.52
N SER A 75 12.55 -4.22 -14.13
CA SER A 75 12.97 -2.96 -13.53
C SER A 75 12.04 -2.61 -12.39
N PRO A 76 12.57 -2.27 -11.21
CA PRO A 76 11.71 -1.90 -10.09
C PRO A 76 11.01 -0.57 -10.36
N MET A 77 9.87 -0.39 -9.72
CA MET A 77 9.09 0.84 -9.85
C MET A 77 8.71 1.33 -8.47
N THR A 78 8.79 2.65 -8.28
CA THR A 78 8.46 3.28 -7.02
C THR A 78 7.38 4.32 -7.27
N LYS A 79 6.37 4.35 -6.40
CA LYS A 79 5.31 5.35 -6.45
C LYS A 79 5.15 5.96 -5.07
N THR A 80 4.91 7.27 -5.04
CA THR A 80 4.64 7.96 -3.79
C THR A 80 3.16 7.83 -3.47
N ILE A 81 2.83 7.45 -2.24
CA ILE A 81 1.45 7.33 -1.80
C ILE A 81 1.26 8.14 -0.51
N VAL A 82 0.04 8.59 -0.30
CA VAL A 82 -0.35 9.28 0.92
C VAL A 82 -1.41 8.44 1.60
N VAL A 83 -1.12 7.99 2.81
CA VAL A 83 -2.06 7.22 3.61
C VAL A 83 -2.72 8.18 4.59
N GLY A 84 -4.01 8.34 4.46
CA GLY A 84 -4.80 9.21 5.32
C GLY A 84 -5.90 8.43 6.02
N GLU A 85 -7.13 8.82 5.76
CA GLU A 85 -8.28 8.21 6.43
C GLU A 85 -8.91 7.09 5.63
N GLU A 86 -8.48 6.87 4.40
CA GLU A 86 -9.04 5.84 3.54
C GLU A 86 -7.96 4.89 3.07
N ASP A 87 -8.37 3.69 2.70
CA ASP A 87 -7.46 2.72 2.12
C ASP A 87 -6.90 3.24 0.80
N VAL A 88 -5.69 2.83 0.49
CA VAL A 88 -4.98 3.27 -0.71
C VAL A 88 -4.89 2.10 -1.67
N MET A 89 -5.25 2.35 -2.92
CA MET A 89 -5.16 1.37 -3.98
C MET A 89 -4.09 1.83 -4.97
N THR A 90 -3.06 1.00 -5.18
CA THR A 90 -1.95 1.36 -6.07
C THR A 90 -1.56 0.14 -6.89
N HIS A 91 -1.53 0.31 -8.19
CA HIS A 91 -1.19 -0.76 -9.13
C HIS A 91 0.13 -0.48 -9.80
N PHE A 92 0.86 -1.54 -10.12
CA PHE A 92 2.15 -1.45 -10.78
C PHE A 92 2.15 -2.25 -12.06
N ILE A 93 2.77 -1.71 -13.10
CA ILE A 93 3.08 -2.44 -14.32
C ILE A 93 4.59 -2.38 -14.48
N LEU A 94 5.25 -3.53 -14.30
CA LEU A 94 6.70 -3.59 -14.37
C LEU A 94 7.15 -3.97 -15.75
N GLU A 95 8.28 -3.43 -16.17
CA GLU A 95 8.85 -3.71 -17.48
C GLU A 95 10.11 -4.53 -17.34
N VAL A 96 10.37 -5.36 -18.35
CA VAL A 96 11.52 -6.23 -18.35
C VAL A 96 12.79 -5.38 -18.28
N SER A 97 13.69 -5.80 -17.42
CA SER A 97 14.99 -5.15 -17.28
C SER A 97 15.86 -5.54 -18.48
N VAL A 98 16.56 -4.57 -19.04
CA VAL A 98 17.39 -4.79 -20.23
C VAL A 98 18.82 -5.06 -19.82
#